data_a055190cc9eb234a30b77311b35ce135
#
_entry.id   a055190cc9eb234a30b77311b35ce135
#
_cell.length_a   1.000
_cell.length_b   1.000
_cell.length_c   1.000
_cell.angle_alpha   90.00
_cell.angle_beta   90.00
_cell.angle_gamma   90.00
#
_symmetry.space_group_name_H-M   'P 1'
#
loop_
_entity.id
_entity.type
_entity.pdbx_description
1 polymer ?
#
loop_
_entity_poly.entity_id
_entity_poly.type
_entity_poly.pdbx_seq_one_letter_code
_entity_poly.pdbx_strand_id
1 'polypeptide(L)'
;MEIGTARLSEDLLAQFPHHLIGIREVPEIFSVGDFCTLARFHINETLKRERIPLLVGGTMFYFSALLRGIPNLPAADPALRERLAHEVRQSGLDTLYRRLQKMDPVSANRIDPNDRQRILRAVEINILSGKQVSECEHSDGLDKTGVNVSRISLSVSDRRTLHRRIDDRLRQMIDAGLVDEVRGIRSRYPQSRGMPAMKSVGYQQVWSHLENEVDEGQMIADIATATRRLAKRQLTWLRHERGVTWFDASSQGLVSSVSRYLNAADISIMGH
;
A
#
# COMPACT_ATOMS: atom_id res chain seq x y z
N MET A 1 10.21 11.77 -1.17
CA MET A 1 8.78 11.90 -0.82
C MET A 1 8.69 11.87 0.70
N GLU A 2 8.41 13.02 1.31
CA GLU A 2 8.51 13.21 2.77
C GLU A 2 7.23 13.82 3.35
N ILE A 3 6.85 15.01 2.90
CA ILE A 3 5.70 15.75 3.42
C ILE A 3 4.39 14.99 3.16
N GLY A 4 4.11 14.66 1.90
CA GLY A 4 2.87 13.99 1.53
C GLY A 4 2.75 12.56 2.06
N THR A 5 3.86 11.89 2.38
CA THR A 5 3.90 10.58 3.03
C THR A 5 3.94 10.66 4.55
N ALA A 6 4.11 11.86 5.11
CA ALA A 6 4.36 12.09 6.54
C ALA A 6 5.52 11.24 7.07
N ARG A 7 6.63 11.25 6.34
CA ARG A 7 7.85 10.60 6.79
C ARG A 7 8.28 11.18 8.14
N LEU A 8 8.75 10.32 9.02
CA LEU A 8 9.29 10.75 10.30
C LEU A 8 10.56 11.58 10.08
N SER A 9 10.81 12.55 10.99
CA SER A 9 12.04 13.33 10.97
C SER A 9 13.28 12.43 11.18
N GLU A 10 14.43 12.85 10.68
CA GLU A 10 15.69 12.13 10.83
C GLU A 10 16.02 11.90 12.31
N ASP A 11 15.73 12.86 13.20
CA ASP A 11 15.94 12.73 14.63
C ASP A 11 15.12 11.58 15.24
N LEU A 12 13.86 11.44 14.84
CA LEU A 12 12.99 10.34 15.28
C LEU A 12 13.45 9.01 14.70
N LEU A 13 13.91 8.99 13.44
CA LEU A 13 14.45 7.79 12.80
C LEU A 13 15.76 7.33 13.47
N ALA A 14 16.60 8.26 13.91
CA ALA A 14 17.82 7.96 14.65
C ALA A 14 17.53 7.44 16.07
N GLN A 15 16.51 8.00 16.74
CA GLN A 15 16.12 7.60 18.09
C GLN A 15 15.39 6.25 18.11
N PHE A 16 14.51 6.02 17.14
CA PHE A 16 13.73 4.80 17.05
C PHE A 16 14.02 4.11 15.70
N PRO A 17 14.65 2.93 15.69
CA PRO A 17 14.96 2.21 14.47
C PRO A 17 13.70 1.88 13.69
N HIS A 18 13.60 2.41 12.47
CA HIS A 18 12.53 2.11 11.52
C HIS A 18 13.14 1.51 10.26
N HIS A 19 12.53 0.44 9.77
CA HIS A 19 12.93 -0.21 8.53
C HIS A 19 11.92 0.10 7.41
N LEU A 20 12.36 -0.01 6.17
CA LEU A 20 11.55 0.16 4.96
C LEU A 20 10.98 1.57 4.76
N ILE A 21 11.62 2.59 5.34
CA ILE A 21 11.30 4.00 5.14
C ILE A 21 12.36 4.63 4.23
N GLY A 22 11.93 5.28 3.14
CA GLY A 22 12.84 6.00 2.24
C GLY A 22 13.85 5.12 1.50
N ILE A 23 13.55 3.85 1.28
CA ILE A 23 14.47 2.87 0.67
C ILE A 23 14.46 2.84 -0.85
N ARG A 24 13.63 3.68 -1.49
CA ARG A 24 13.50 3.77 -2.94
C ARG A 24 13.40 5.22 -3.40
N GLU A 25 14.01 5.51 -4.53
CA GLU A 25 13.79 6.77 -5.24
C GLU A 25 12.47 6.72 -6.02
N VAL A 26 11.96 7.90 -6.40
CA VAL A 26 10.64 8.02 -7.06
C VAL A 26 10.49 7.17 -8.33
N PRO A 27 11.50 7.02 -9.21
CA PRO A 27 11.39 6.17 -10.40
C PRO A 27 11.44 4.67 -10.10
N GLU A 28 11.91 4.28 -8.92
CA GLU A 28 12.08 2.88 -8.58
C GLU A 28 10.75 2.23 -8.20
N ILE A 29 10.54 1.02 -8.70
CA ILE A 29 9.36 0.24 -8.37
C ILE A 29 9.65 -0.56 -7.10
N PHE A 30 8.72 -0.49 -6.14
CA PHE A 30 8.72 -1.32 -4.95
C PHE A 30 7.50 -2.22 -4.97
N SER A 31 7.72 -3.50 -5.24
CA SER A 31 6.65 -4.48 -5.36
C SER A 31 6.23 -5.05 -4.00
N VAL A 32 5.06 -5.71 -3.96
CA VAL A 32 4.64 -6.47 -2.78
C VAL A 32 5.59 -7.64 -2.49
N GLY A 33 6.22 -8.22 -3.51
CA GLY A 33 7.24 -9.26 -3.34
C GLY A 33 8.48 -8.71 -2.63
N ASP A 34 8.99 -7.55 -3.07
CA ASP A 34 10.12 -6.86 -2.40
C ASP A 34 9.78 -6.57 -0.94
N PHE A 35 8.56 -6.04 -0.69
CA PHE A 35 8.09 -5.80 0.67
C PHE A 35 8.10 -7.09 1.51
N CYS A 36 7.52 -8.18 1.03
CA CYS A 36 7.47 -9.43 1.78
C CYS A 36 8.87 -9.97 2.09
N THR A 37 9.80 -9.92 1.14
CA THR A 37 11.19 -10.36 1.31
C THR A 37 11.90 -9.53 2.38
N LEU A 38 11.88 -8.21 2.25
CA LEU A 38 12.55 -7.32 3.19
C LEU A 38 11.89 -7.30 4.57
N ALA A 39 10.55 -7.34 4.63
CA ALA A 39 9.84 -7.40 5.91
C ALA A 39 10.19 -8.67 6.67
N ARG A 40 10.20 -9.84 6.02
CA ARG A 40 10.62 -11.12 6.64
C ARG A 40 12.06 -11.06 7.13
N PHE A 41 12.97 -10.50 6.36
CA PHE A 41 14.35 -10.30 6.78
C PHE A 41 14.42 -9.49 8.08
N HIS A 42 13.78 -8.32 8.12
CA HIS A 42 13.80 -7.47 9.33
C HIS A 42 13.05 -8.07 10.51
N ILE A 43 11.97 -8.81 10.29
CA ILE A 43 11.28 -9.56 11.34
C ILE A 43 12.24 -10.58 11.96
N ASN A 44 12.88 -11.40 11.14
CA ASN A 44 13.81 -12.42 11.63
C ASN A 44 15.00 -11.82 12.37
N GLU A 45 15.58 -10.74 11.85
CA GLU A 45 16.69 -10.04 12.54
C GLU A 45 16.25 -9.41 13.87
N THR A 46 14.99 -8.97 13.98
CA THR A 46 14.45 -8.43 15.22
C THR A 46 14.22 -9.55 16.24
N LEU A 47 13.67 -10.68 15.82
CA LEU A 47 13.46 -11.84 16.68
C LEU A 47 14.78 -12.44 17.18
N LYS A 48 15.83 -12.53 16.34
CA LYS A 48 17.18 -12.97 16.76
C LYS A 48 17.78 -12.11 17.87
N ARG A 49 17.36 -10.85 17.98
CA ARG A 49 17.77 -9.92 19.05
C ARG A 49 16.84 -10.00 20.27
N GLU A 50 15.97 -11.00 20.33
CA GLU A 50 14.96 -11.15 21.38
C GLU A 50 14.08 -9.90 21.54
N ARG A 51 13.70 -9.28 20.38
CA ARG A 51 12.82 -8.12 20.32
C ARG A 51 11.56 -8.45 19.56
N ILE A 52 10.48 -7.78 19.89
CA ILE A 52 9.19 -7.93 19.21
C ILE A 52 9.17 -7.02 17.98
N PRO A 53 9.05 -7.57 16.76
CA PRO A 53 8.91 -6.76 15.56
C PRO A 53 7.51 -6.11 15.52
N LEU A 54 7.48 -4.80 15.37
CA LEU A 54 6.25 -4.02 15.23
C LEU A 54 6.08 -3.56 13.78
N LEU A 55 5.07 -4.07 13.10
CA LEU A 55 4.73 -3.66 11.75
C LEU A 55 3.65 -2.59 11.79
N VAL A 56 3.96 -1.39 11.28
CA VAL A 56 3.04 -0.26 11.27
C VAL A 56 2.80 0.21 9.84
N GLY A 57 1.54 0.41 9.47
CA GLY A 57 1.22 0.92 8.13
C GLY A 57 -0.27 0.93 7.83
N GLY A 58 -0.60 1.37 6.61
CA GLY A 58 -1.97 1.46 6.11
C GLY A 58 -2.19 0.76 4.77
N THR A 59 -1.17 0.11 4.20
CA THR A 59 -1.29 -0.64 2.94
C THR A 59 -1.74 -2.07 3.25
N MET A 60 -3.06 -2.26 3.39
CA MET A 60 -3.66 -3.54 3.81
C MET A 60 -3.24 -4.72 2.93
N PHE A 61 -3.00 -4.48 1.64
CA PHE A 61 -2.53 -5.51 0.73
C PHE A 61 -1.14 -6.05 1.13
N TYR A 62 -0.23 -5.20 1.62
CA TYR A 62 1.08 -5.62 2.10
C TYR A 62 0.97 -6.52 3.33
N PHE A 63 0.13 -6.16 4.30
CA PHE A 63 -0.14 -7.00 5.46
C PHE A 63 -0.73 -8.34 5.06
N SER A 64 -1.74 -8.34 4.18
CA SER A 64 -2.36 -9.57 3.70
C SER A 64 -1.35 -10.48 3.00
N ALA A 65 -0.51 -9.92 2.14
CA ALA A 65 0.53 -10.64 1.43
C ALA A 65 1.57 -11.26 2.37
N LEU A 66 2.00 -10.51 3.39
CA LEU A 66 2.96 -11.00 4.36
C LEU A 66 2.39 -12.10 5.26
N LEU A 67 1.13 -11.95 5.68
CA LEU A 67 0.47 -12.89 6.60
C LEU A 67 0.04 -14.17 5.91
N ARG A 68 -0.56 -14.07 4.73
CA ARG A 68 -1.16 -15.21 4.00
C ARG A 68 -0.28 -15.77 2.90
N GLY A 69 0.78 -15.05 2.54
CA GLY A 69 1.58 -15.32 1.36
C GLY A 69 0.95 -14.74 0.08
N ILE A 70 1.73 -14.80 -0.98
CA ILE A 70 1.32 -14.38 -2.32
C ILE A 70 1.63 -15.48 -3.32
N PRO A 71 0.91 -15.56 -4.44
CA PRO A 71 1.29 -16.47 -5.52
C PRO A 71 2.71 -16.19 -5.99
N ASN A 72 3.45 -17.26 -6.27
CA ASN A 72 4.78 -17.16 -6.87
C ASN A 72 4.65 -16.85 -8.37
N LEU A 73 4.64 -15.56 -8.67
CA LEU A 73 4.36 -15.04 -10.01
C LEU A 73 5.64 -14.55 -10.69
N PRO A 74 5.72 -14.68 -12.02
CA PRO A 74 6.86 -14.15 -12.77
C PRO A 74 7.02 -12.64 -12.53
N ALA A 75 8.25 -12.16 -12.57
CA ALA A 75 8.53 -10.74 -12.55
C ALA A 75 7.79 -10.03 -13.69
N ALA A 76 7.54 -8.74 -13.49
CA ALA A 76 6.89 -7.94 -14.52
C ALA A 76 7.80 -7.78 -15.74
N ASP A 77 7.23 -7.93 -16.93
CA ASP A 77 7.91 -7.62 -18.19
C ASP A 77 7.42 -6.27 -18.75
N PRO A 78 8.25 -5.22 -18.71
CA PRO A 78 7.87 -3.89 -19.19
C PRO A 78 7.50 -3.88 -20.67
N ALA A 79 8.20 -4.67 -21.51
CA ALA A 79 7.93 -4.71 -22.94
C ALA A 79 6.57 -5.38 -23.24
N LEU A 80 6.27 -6.48 -22.55
CA LEU A 80 4.97 -7.13 -22.65
C LEU A 80 3.84 -6.22 -22.16
N ARG A 81 4.06 -5.52 -21.04
CA ARG A 81 3.07 -4.56 -20.51
C ARG A 81 2.75 -3.44 -21.50
N GLU A 82 3.77 -2.88 -22.14
CA GLU A 82 3.55 -1.83 -23.14
C GLU A 82 2.79 -2.38 -24.36
N ARG A 83 3.10 -3.58 -24.83
CA ARG A 83 2.33 -4.25 -25.90
C ARG A 83 0.87 -4.45 -25.52
N LEU A 84 0.59 -4.98 -24.32
CA LEU A 84 -0.77 -5.18 -23.83
C LEU A 84 -1.49 -3.85 -23.63
N ALA A 85 -0.81 -2.82 -23.12
CA ALA A 85 -1.37 -1.49 -23.00
C ALA A 85 -1.71 -0.87 -24.36
N HIS A 86 -0.89 -1.12 -25.38
CA HIS A 86 -1.17 -0.70 -26.76
C HIS A 86 -2.37 -1.46 -27.34
N GLU A 87 -2.47 -2.77 -27.14
CA GLU A 87 -3.61 -3.59 -27.55
C GLU A 87 -4.92 -3.03 -26.94
N VAL A 88 -4.90 -2.67 -25.65
CA VAL A 88 -6.07 -2.05 -24.99
C VAL A 88 -6.42 -0.68 -25.61
N ARG A 89 -5.43 0.13 -25.99
CA ARG A 89 -5.68 1.43 -26.65
C ARG A 89 -6.34 1.25 -28.03
N GLN A 90 -5.98 0.21 -28.78
CA GLN A 90 -6.50 -0.06 -30.11
C GLN A 90 -7.84 -0.81 -30.11
N SER A 91 -7.98 -1.83 -29.30
CA SER A 91 -9.08 -2.80 -29.38
C SER A 91 -10.02 -2.78 -28.16
N GLY A 92 -9.74 -1.91 -27.19
CA GLY A 92 -10.51 -1.80 -25.95
C GLY A 92 -10.15 -2.86 -24.89
N LEU A 93 -10.51 -2.54 -23.64
CA LEU A 93 -10.27 -3.41 -22.50
C LEU A 93 -11.07 -4.71 -22.55
N ASP A 94 -12.27 -4.65 -23.10
CA ASP A 94 -13.18 -5.78 -23.24
C ASP A 94 -12.56 -6.91 -24.09
N THR A 95 -11.82 -6.58 -25.13
CA THR A 95 -11.11 -7.58 -25.95
C THR A 95 -10.05 -8.33 -25.13
N LEU A 96 -9.30 -7.62 -24.29
CA LEU A 96 -8.31 -8.24 -23.42
C LEU A 96 -8.98 -9.06 -22.30
N TYR A 97 -10.13 -8.59 -21.79
CA TYR A 97 -10.92 -9.35 -20.80
C TYR A 97 -11.47 -10.66 -21.38
N ARG A 98 -12.01 -10.64 -22.61
CA ARG A 98 -12.44 -11.89 -23.29
C ARG A 98 -11.27 -12.84 -23.52
N ARG A 99 -10.07 -12.32 -23.81
CA ARG A 99 -8.86 -13.13 -23.88
C ARG A 99 -8.55 -13.78 -22.54
N LEU A 100 -8.62 -13.04 -21.43
CA LEU A 100 -8.44 -13.56 -20.08
C LEU A 100 -9.49 -14.64 -19.77
N GLN A 101 -10.77 -14.45 -20.14
CA GLN A 101 -11.82 -15.45 -19.96
C GLN A 101 -11.50 -16.80 -20.62
N LYS A 102 -10.80 -16.77 -21.76
CA LYS A 102 -10.38 -18.00 -22.46
C LYS A 102 -9.12 -18.62 -21.84
N MET A 103 -8.18 -17.79 -21.35
CA MET A 103 -6.90 -18.26 -20.81
C MET A 103 -7.02 -18.71 -19.34
N ASP A 104 -7.77 -17.96 -18.54
CA ASP A 104 -7.96 -18.20 -17.10
C ASP A 104 -9.38 -17.78 -16.68
N PRO A 105 -10.38 -18.66 -16.92
CA PRO A 105 -11.77 -18.38 -16.55
C PRO A 105 -11.97 -18.12 -15.05
N VAL A 106 -11.17 -18.78 -14.21
CA VAL A 106 -11.27 -18.66 -12.74
C VAL A 106 -10.85 -17.25 -12.31
N SER A 107 -9.74 -16.74 -12.83
CA SER A 107 -9.31 -15.36 -12.56
C SER A 107 -10.26 -14.34 -13.17
N ALA A 108 -10.73 -14.57 -14.39
CA ALA A 108 -11.67 -13.66 -15.05
C ALA A 108 -12.96 -13.46 -14.24
N ASN A 109 -13.53 -14.54 -13.67
CA ASN A 109 -14.72 -14.43 -12.84
C ASN A 109 -14.54 -13.67 -11.51
N ARG A 110 -13.30 -13.47 -11.06
CA ARG A 110 -12.97 -12.74 -9.84
C ARG A 110 -12.57 -11.28 -10.09
N ILE A 111 -12.22 -10.95 -11.32
CA ILE A 111 -11.73 -9.64 -11.73
C ILE A 111 -12.88 -8.86 -12.35
N ASP A 112 -13.13 -7.63 -11.86
CA ASP A 112 -14.10 -6.73 -12.47
C ASP A 112 -13.69 -6.45 -13.93
N PRO A 113 -14.61 -6.55 -14.92
CA PRO A 113 -14.31 -6.29 -16.34
C PRO A 113 -13.74 -4.90 -16.62
N ASN A 114 -13.94 -3.93 -15.72
CA ASN A 114 -13.39 -2.58 -15.80
C ASN A 114 -12.05 -2.42 -15.05
N ASP A 115 -11.58 -3.44 -14.33
CA ASP A 115 -10.30 -3.39 -13.62
C ASP A 115 -9.14 -3.65 -14.58
N ARG A 116 -8.79 -2.60 -15.33
CA ARG A 116 -7.70 -2.63 -16.32
C ARG A 116 -6.39 -3.18 -15.73
N GLN A 117 -6.05 -2.78 -14.52
CA GLN A 117 -4.76 -3.15 -13.92
C GLN A 117 -4.70 -4.66 -13.62
N ARG A 118 -5.76 -5.22 -13.05
CA ARG A 118 -5.82 -6.66 -12.74
C ARG A 118 -5.94 -7.50 -14.00
N ILE A 119 -6.71 -7.07 -15.01
CA ILE A 119 -6.83 -7.76 -16.29
C ILE A 119 -5.47 -7.83 -17.00
N LEU A 120 -4.78 -6.69 -17.15
CA LEU A 120 -3.45 -6.63 -17.76
C LEU A 120 -2.47 -7.57 -17.03
N ARG A 121 -2.45 -7.53 -15.69
CA ARG A 121 -1.55 -8.36 -14.89
C ARG A 121 -1.87 -9.85 -15.00
N ALA A 122 -3.12 -10.25 -15.01
CA ALA A 122 -3.52 -11.64 -15.15
C ALA A 122 -3.10 -12.17 -16.54
N VAL A 123 -3.35 -11.43 -17.61
CA VAL A 123 -2.93 -11.81 -18.96
C VAL A 123 -1.40 -11.86 -19.07
N GLU A 124 -0.67 -10.89 -18.51
CA GLU A 124 0.80 -10.89 -18.46
C GLU A 124 1.33 -12.17 -17.79
N ILE A 125 0.79 -12.54 -16.63
CA ILE A 125 1.20 -13.75 -15.89
C ILE A 125 0.97 -14.99 -16.73
N ASN A 126 -0.24 -15.14 -17.29
CA ASN A 126 -0.56 -16.30 -18.13
C ASN A 126 0.40 -16.45 -19.33
N ILE A 127 0.78 -15.33 -19.97
CA ILE A 127 1.73 -15.35 -21.10
C ILE A 127 3.13 -15.74 -20.64
N LEU A 128 3.60 -15.18 -19.51
CA LEU A 128 4.96 -15.38 -19.04
C LEU A 128 5.18 -16.75 -18.38
N SER A 129 4.19 -17.25 -17.66
CA SER A 129 4.30 -18.52 -16.93
C SER A 129 3.79 -19.72 -17.71
N GLY A 130 2.97 -19.51 -18.74
CA GLY A 130 2.21 -20.58 -19.40
C GLY A 130 1.15 -21.25 -18.51
N LYS A 131 0.88 -20.72 -17.30
CA LYS A 131 -0.05 -21.27 -16.32
C LYS A 131 -1.13 -20.25 -15.97
N GLN A 132 -2.28 -20.72 -15.53
CA GLN A 132 -3.31 -19.84 -14.98
C GLN A 132 -2.84 -19.25 -13.64
N VAL A 133 -3.23 -18.01 -13.34
CA VAL A 133 -2.89 -17.37 -12.06
C VAL A 133 -3.43 -18.19 -10.88
N SER A 134 -4.59 -18.80 -11.07
CA SER A 134 -5.24 -19.66 -10.08
C SER A 134 -4.49 -20.96 -9.77
N GLU A 135 -3.59 -21.39 -10.67
CA GLU A 135 -2.76 -22.60 -10.52
C GLU A 135 -1.37 -22.31 -9.94
N CYS A 136 -1.03 -21.01 -9.78
CA CYS A 136 0.27 -20.65 -9.23
C CYS A 136 0.36 -20.99 -7.75
N GLU A 137 1.42 -21.68 -7.36
CA GLU A 137 1.72 -21.97 -5.96
C GLU A 137 1.87 -20.67 -5.16
N HIS A 138 1.35 -20.68 -3.94
CA HIS A 138 1.50 -19.54 -3.03
C HIS A 138 2.74 -19.74 -2.17
N SER A 139 3.49 -18.66 -1.97
CA SER A 139 4.50 -18.61 -0.92
C SER A 139 3.82 -18.74 0.43
N ASP A 140 4.50 -19.34 1.41
CA ASP A 140 3.95 -19.40 2.76
C ASP A 140 3.90 -18.01 3.40
N GLY A 141 2.76 -17.70 3.99
CA GLY A 141 2.57 -16.50 4.81
C GLY A 141 3.05 -16.74 6.26
N LEU A 142 3.21 -15.65 7.04
CA LEU A 142 3.54 -15.77 8.46
C LEU A 142 2.51 -16.60 9.24
N ASP A 143 1.25 -16.57 8.84
CA ASP A 143 0.18 -17.37 9.46
C ASP A 143 0.47 -18.89 9.41
N LYS A 144 1.37 -19.35 8.54
CA LYS A 144 1.77 -20.76 8.40
C LYS A 144 3.10 -21.11 9.08
N THR A 145 3.83 -20.12 9.58
CA THR A 145 5.18 -20.31 10.15
C THR A 145 5.17 -20.61 11.65
N GLY A 146 4.00 -20.65 12.29
CA GLY A 146 3.87 -20.80 13.75
C GLY A 146 4.15 -19.52 14.55
N VAL A 147 4.49 -18.42 13.89
CA VAL A 147 4.67 -17.12 14.55
C VAL A 147 3.32 -16.61 15.02
N ASN A 148 3.19 -16.31 16.31
CA ASN A 148 2.00 -15.69 16.86
C ASN A 148 1.95 -14.21 16.47
N VAL A 149 0.91 -13.80 15.74
CA VAL A 149 0.74 -12.43 15.23
C VAL A 149 -0.44 -11.74 15.90
N SER A 150 -0.18 -10.77 16.75
CA SER A 150 -1.21 -9.88 17.29
C SER A 150 -1.55 -8.77 16.30
N ARG A 151 -2.83 -8.64 15.96
CA ARG A 151 -3.32 -7.68 14.96
C ARG A 151 -4.12 -6.58 15.66
N ILE A 152 -3.66 -5.35 15.50
CA ILE A 152 -4.25 -4.17 16.12
C ILE A 152 -4.67 -3.18 15.03
N SER A 153 -5.86 -2.63 15.14
CA SER A 153 -6.32 -1.51 14.33
C SER A 153 -6.54 -0.27 15.20
N LEU A 154 -5.90 0.82 14.81
CA LEU A 154 -6.18 2.14 15.34
C LEU A 154 -7.13 2.86 14.38
N SER A 155 -8.35 3.13 14.80
CA SER A 155 -9.33 3.81 13.95
C SER A 155 -10.01 4.94 14.73
N VAL A 156 -10.49 5.94 14.00
CA VAL A 156 -11.36 6.97 14.55
C VAL A 156 -12.80 6.54 14.31
N SER A 157 -13.56 6.30 15.38
CA SER A 157 -14.94 5.82 15.32
C SER A 157 -15.89 6.88 14.74
N ASP A 158 -15.72 8.14 15.13
CA ASP A 158 -16.53 9.25 14.61
C ASP A 158 -16.01 9.73 13.23
N ARG A 159 -16.88 9.61 12.23
CA ARG A 159 -16.57 10.03 10.84
C ARG A 159 -16.28 11.53 10.72
N ARG A 160 -16.96 12.38 11.51
CA ARG A 160 -16.72 13.83 11.46
C ARG A 160 -15.34 14.16 12.00
N THR A 161 -14.94 13.52 13.07
CA THR A 161 -13.59 13.65 13.64
C THR A 161 -12.52 13.16 12.67
N LEU A 162 -12.73 12.03 11.99
CA LEU A 162 -11.83 11.55 10.94
C LEU A 162 -11.68 12.58 9.82
N HIS A 163 -12.79 13.12 9.31
CA HIS A 163 -12.75 14.11 8.21
C HIS A 163 -12.02 15.37 8.64
N ARG A 164 -12.27 15.88 9.85
CA ARG A 164 -11.55 17.05 10.39
C ARG A 164 -10.05 16.80 10.47
N ARG A 165 -9.63 15.66 11.02
CA ARG A 165 -8.20 15.28 11.04
C ARG A 165 -7.57 15.21 9.66
N ILE A 166 -8.30 14.73 8.66
CA ILE A 166 -7.83 14.71 7.27
C ILE A 166 -7.64 16.13 6.76
N ASP A 167 -8.60 17.02 7.00
CA ASP A 167 -8.55 18.41 6.52
C ASP A 167 -7.44 19.19 7.24
N ASP A 168 -7.27 19.02 8.54
CA ASP A 168 -6.22 19.65 9.33
C ASP A 168 -4.82 19.17 8.89
N ARG A 169 -4.66 17.86 8.70
CA ARG A 169 -3.41 17.30 8.19
C ARG A 169 -3.09 17.81 6.78
N LEU A 170 -4.07 17.93 5.91
CA LEU A 170 -3.87 18.45 4.56
C LEU A 170 -3.37 19.91 4.61
N ARG A 171 -3.97 20.78 5.44
CA ARG A 171 -3.47 22.15 5.65
C ARG A 171 -2.02 22.14 6.09
N GLN A 172 -1.68 21.34 7.12
CA GLN A 172 -0.30 21.22 7.60
C GLN A 172 0.67 20.78 6.49
N MET A 173 0.26 19.86 5.61
CA MET A 173 1.09 19.42 4.47
C MET A 173 1.29 20.53 3.44
N ILE A 174 0.25 21.32 3.14
CA ILE A 174 0.35 22.45 2.23
C ILE A 174 1.28 23.52 2.83
N ASP A 175 1.08 23.88 4.10
CA ASP A 175 1.89 24.87 4.82
C ASP A 175 3.35 24.42 4.95
N ALA A 176 3.60 23.12 5.05
CA ALA A 176 4.94 22.53 5.08
C ALA A 176 5.63 22.49 3.70
N GLY A 177 4.94 22.87 2.62
CA GLY A 177 5.51 22.95 1.28
C GLY A 177 5.31 21.71 0.41
N LEU A 178 4.20 21.01 0.55
CA LEU A 178 3.87 19.84 -0.30
C LEU A 178 3.95 20.16 -1.80
N VAL A 179 3.51 21.37 -2.21
CA VAL A 179 3.56 21.80 -3.61
C VAL A 179 5.00 21.93 -4.09
N ASP A 180 5.88 22.50 -3.26
CA ASP A 180 7.30 22.67 -3.58
C ASP A 180 8.03 21.32 -3.61
N GLU A 181 7.68 20.39 -2.72
CA GLU A 181 8.21 19.03 -2.77
C GLU A 181 7.89 18.35 -4.12
N VAL A 182 6.64 18.44 -4.59
CA VAL A 182 6.25 17.84 -5.88
C VAL A 182 6.90 18.58 -7.05
N ARG A 183 7.05 19.90 -6.97
CA ARG A 183 7.76 20.70 -7.98
C ARG A 183 9.23 20.26 -8.09
N GLY A 184 9.89 20.05 -6.97
CA GLY A 184 11.26 19.51 -6.92
C GLY A 184 11.36 18.10 -7.51
N ILE A 185 10.42 17.21 -7.19
CA ILE A 185 10.34 15.86 -7.77
C ILE A 185 10.15 15.94 -9.29
N ARG A 186 9.23 16.78 -9.76
CA ARG A 186 8.96 16.98 -11.19
C ARG A 186 10.20 17.50 -11.93
N SER A 187 10.93 18.41 -11.36
CA SER A 187 12.18 18.92 -11.94
C SER A 187 13.26 17.84 -12.03
N ARG A 188 13.39 17.01 -10.99
CA ARG A 188 14.39 15.93 -10.93
C ARG A 188 14.00 14.71 -11.78
N TYR A 189 12.70 14.41 -11.88
CA TYR A 189 12.16 13.23 -12.57
C TYR A 189 10.97 13.60 -13.47
N PRO A 190 11.17 14.31 -14.60
CA PRO A 190 10.08 14.83 -15.43
C PRO A 190 9.13 13.76 -15.98
N GLN A 191 9.61 12.53 -16.16
CA GLN A 191 8.84 11.41 -16.70
C GLN A 191 8.09 10.59 -15.62
N SER A 192 8.12 11.02 -14.36
CA SER A 192 7.62 10.19 -13.26
C SER A 192 6.10 10.28 -13.01
N ARG A 193 5.35 11.16 -13.70
CA ARG A 193 3.90 11.34 -13.50
C ARG A 193 3.12 10.02 -13.45
N GLY A 194 3.40 9.10 -14.37
CA GLY A 194 2.74 7.80 -14.48
C GLY A 194 3.24 6.73 -13.51
N MET A 195 4.31 6.99 -12.76
CA MET A 195 4.96 6.02 -11.91
C MET A 195 4.16 5.75 -10.62
N PRO A 196 4.29 4.53 -10.02
CA PRO A 196 3.51 4.15 -8.84
C PRO A 196 3.62 5.14 -7.68
N ALA A 197 4.81 5.67 -7.39
CA ALA A 197 5.03 6.64 -6.32
C ALA A 197 4.19 7.92 -6.53
N MET A 198 4.14 8.45 -7.75
CA MET A 198 3.42 9.67 -8.07
C MET A 198 1.90 9.49 -8.16
N LYS A 199 1.39 8.25 -8.16
CA LYS A 199 -0.04 7.95 -8.02
C LYS A 199 -0.53 8.01 -6.58
N SER A 200 0.36 8.25 -5.63
CA SER A 200 0.00 8.43 -4.22
C SER A 200 -0.90 9.65 -4.04
N VAL A 201 -1.83 9.55 -3.10
CA VAL A 201 -2.73 10.65 -2.74
C VAL A 201 -1.90 11.85 -2.27
N GLY A 202 -2.27 13.02 -2.74
CA GLY A 202 -1.52 14.26 -2.58
C GLY A 202 -0.62 14.54 -3.78
N TYR A 203 0.31 13.65 -4.08
CA TYR A 203 1.29 13.84 -5.17
C TYR A 203 0.63 13.92 -6.55
N GLN A 204 -0.29 13.03 -6.86
CA GLN A 204 -1.01 13.05 -8.13
C GLN A 204 -1.80 14.34 -8.33
N GLN A 205 -2.50 14.82 -7.30
CA GLN A 205 -3.32 16.02 -7.38
C GLN A 205 -2.46 17.29 -7.51
N VAL A 206 -1.37 17.37 -6.74
CA VAL A 206 -0.42 18.47 -6.85
C VAL A 206 0.24 18.49 -8.22
N TRP A 207 0.56 17.32 -8.79
CA TRP A 207 1.10 17.26 -10.15
C TRP A 207 0.15 17.86 -11.19
N SER A 208 -1.16 17.50 -11.12
CA SER A 208 -2.18 18.10 -12.01
C SER A 208 -2.31 19.60 -11.83
N HIS A 209 -2.19 20.12 -10.60
CA HIS A 209 -2.15 21.55 -10.35
C HIS A 209 -0.92 22.21 -10.98
N LEU A 210 0.27 21.63 -10.85
CA LEU A 210 1.50 22.17 -11.46
C LEU A 210 1.50 22.12 -13.00
N GLU A 211 0.60 21.35 -13.59
CA GLU A 211 0.34 21.35 -15.05
C GLU A 211 -0.82 22.26 -15.47
N ASN A 212 -1.35 23.08 -14.54
CA ASN A 212 -2.51 23.95 -14.74
C ASN A 212 -3.79 23.23 -15.20
N GLU A 213 -3.93 21.93 -14.88
CA GLU A 213 -5.15 21.16 -15.15
C GLU A 213 -6.26 21.54 -14.16
N VAL A 214 -5.89 21.92 -12.93
CA VAL A 214 -6.80 22.36 -11.86
C VAL A 214 -6.20 23.55 -11.10
N ASP A 215 -7.03 24.41 -10.54
CA ASP A 215 -6.60 25.46 -9.63
C ASP A 215 -6.25 24.90 -8.24
N GLU A 216 -5.69 25.74 -7.36
CA GLU A 216 -5.27 25.35 -6.02
C GLU A 216 -6.46 24.90 -5.15
N GLY A 217 -7.60 25.60 -5.24
CA GLY A 217 -8.81 25.25 -4.48
C GLY A 217 -9.33 23.86 -4.86
N GLN A 218 -9.37 23.56 -6.17
CA GLN A 218 -9.78 22.25 -6.67
C GLN A 218 -8.75 21.16 -6.28
N MET A 219 -7.44 21.46 -6.36
CA MET A 219 -6.38 20.54 -5.91
C MET A 219 -6.59 20.12 -4.45
N ILE A 220 -6.81 21.09 -3.56
CA ILE A 220 -7.04 20.84 -2.11
C ILE A 220 -8.29 19.98 -1.92
N ALA A 221 -9.40 20.30 -2.59
CA ALA A 221 -10.64 19.55 -2.54
C ALA A 221 -10.46 18.09 -3.02
N ASP A 222 -9.71 17.91 -4.09
CA ASP A 222 -9.41 16.60 -4.67
C ASP A 222 -8.53 15.74 -3.75
N ILE A 223 -7.51 16.32 -3.11
CA ILE A 223 -6.67 15.63 -2.13
C ILE A 223 -7.52 15.17 -0.93
N ALA A 224 -8.34 16.07 -0.38
CA ALA A 224 -9.22 15.74 0.74
C ALA A 224 -10.18 14.59 0.38
N THR A 225 -10.78 14.65 -0.80
CA THR A 225 -11.70 13.62 -1.31
C THR A 225 -10.99 12.28 -1.52
N ALA A 226 -9.81 12.28 -2.14
CA ALA A 226 -9.01 11.08 -2.37
C ALA A 226 -8.55 10.46 -1.04
N THR A 227 -8.15 11.27 -0.05
CA THR A 227 -7.76 10.82 1.30
C THR A 227 -8.94 10.19 2.04
N ARG A 228 -10.13 10.79 2.01
CA ARG A 228 -11.35 10.21 2.58
C ARG A 228 -11.72 8.87 1.93
N ARG A 229 -11.57 8.76 0.61
CA ARG A 229 -11.77 7.50 -0.13
C ARG A 229 -10.72 6.45 0.27
N LEU A 230 -9.48 6.83 0.46
CA LEU A 230 -8.42 5.94 0.94
C LEU A 230 -8.75 5.41 2.34
N ALA A 231 -9.10 6.27 3.28
CA ALA A 231 -9.50 5.89 4.64
C ALA A 231 -10.72 4.94 4.63
N LYS A 232 -11.73 5.22 3.78
CA LYS A 232 -12.88 4.31 3.62
C LYS A 232 -12.44 2.92 3.13
N ARG A 233 -11.54 2.85 2.14
CA ARG A 233 -11.02 1.56 1.65
C ARG A 233 -10.26 0.79 2.73
N GLN A 234 -9.41 1.48 3.51
CA GLN A 234 -8.70 0.86 4.63
C GLN A 234 -9.66 0.27 5.66
N LEU A 235 -10.67 1.04 6.09
CA LEU A 235 -11.67 0.58 7.05
C LEU A 235 -12.52 -0.58 6.50
N THR A 236 -12.88 -0.53 5.21
CA THR A 236 -13.60 -1.64 4.57
C THR A 236 -12.78 -2.91 4.59
N TRP A 237 -11.51 -2.84 4.26
CA TRP A 237 -10.61 -3.99 4.29
C TRP A 237 -10.46 -4.55 5.71
N LEU A 238 -10.18 -3.68 6.69
CA LEU A 238 -9.99 -4.06 8.09
C LEU A 238 -11.22 -4.77 8.70
N ARG A 239 -12.44 -4.38 8.31
CA ARG A 239 -13.67 -5.04 8.75
C ARG A 239 -13.81 -6.50 8.29
N HIS A 240 -13.14 -6.87 7.19
CA HIS A 240 -13.11 -8.23 6.70
C HIS A 240 -11.96 -9.06 7.28
N GLU A 241 -11.01 -8.42 7.99
CA GLU A 241 -9.91 -9.11 8.63
C GLU A 241 -10.35 -9.74 9.95
N ARG A 242 -9.98 -11.04 10.13
CA ARG A 242 -10.29 -11.76 11.38
C ARG A 242 -9.19 -11.55 12.42
N GLY A 243 -9.56 -11.60 13.68
CA GLY A 243 -8.60 -11.52 14.78
C GLY A 243 -7.95 -10.16 14.96
N VAL A 244 -8.62 -9.08 14.54
CA VAL A 244 -8.14 -7.70 14.72
C VAL A 244 -8.78 -7.12 15.99
N THR A 245 -7.94 -6.65 16.90
CA THR A 245 -8.38 -5.88 18.07
C THR A 245 -8.40 -4.40 17.72
N TRP A 246 -9.55 -3.75 17.98
CA TRP A 246 -9.80 -2.36 17.59
C TRP A 246 -9.62 -1.43 18.77
N PHE A 247 -8.90 -0.33 18.57
CA PHE A 247 -8.78 0.78 19.50
C PHE A 247 -9.19 2.08 18.83
N ASP A 248 -9.89 2.95 19.60
CA ASP A 248 -10.21 4.28 19.12
C ASP A 248 -8.99 5.20 19.25
N ALA A 249 -8.48 5.64 18.10
CA ALA A 249 -7.33 6.55 18.01
C ALA A 249 -7.61 7.96 18.58
N SER A 250 -8.85 8.26 18.94
CA SER A 250 -9.24 9.54 19.60
C SER A 250 -9.38 9.42 21.10
N SER A 251 -9.30 8.20 21.68
CA SER A 251 -9.51 7.99 23.11
C SER A 251 -8.34 8.51 23.95
N GLN A 252 -8.65 9.14 25.08
CA GLN A 252 -7.65 9.45 26.11
C GLN A 252 -7.14 8.13 26.70
N GLY A 253 -5.80 7.99 26.83
CA GLY A 253 -5.21 6.76 27.35
C GLY A 253 -5.05 5.63 26.34
N LEU A 254 -5.12 5.93 25.03
CA LEU A 254 -4.89 4.97 23.96
C LEU A 254 -3.60 4.16 24.17
N VAL A 255 -2.47 4.81 24.45
CA VAL A 255 -1.17 4.15 24.66
C VAL A 255 -1.25 3.15 25.80
N SER A 256 -1.82 3.55 26.96
CA SER A 256 -1.99 2.66 28.13
C SER A 256 -2.90 1.46 27.81
N SER A 257 -3.94 1.66 27.01
CA SER A 257 -4.86 0.58 26.61
C SER A 257 -4.17 -0.43 25.67
N VAL A 258 -3.42 0.07 24.68
CA VAL A 258 -2.64 -0.77 23.77
C VAL A 258 -1.54 -1.51 24.53
N SER A 259 -0.80 -0.84 25.41
CA SER A 259 0.25 -1.47 26.22
C SER A 259 -0.31 -2.57 27.12
N ARG A 260 -1.45 -2.34 27.78
CA ARG A 260 -2.12 -3.37 28.59
C ARG A 260 -2.55 -4.57 27.75
N TYR A 261 -3.09 -4.33 26.55
CA TYR A 261 -3.46 -5.40 25.63
C TYR A 261 -2.23 -6.23 25.23
N LEU A 262 -1.13 -5.57 24.84
CA LEU A 262 0.11 -6.25 24.44
C LEU A 262 0.68 -7.09 25.59
N ASN A 263 0.69 -6.57 26.80
CA ASN A 263 1.15 -7.30 27.99
C ASN A 263 0.25 -8.50 28.32
N ALA A 264 -1.08 -8.38 28.11
CA ALA A 264 -2.02 -9.46 28.39
C ALA A 264 -2.05 -10.54 27.28
N ALA A 265 -1.65 -10.18 26.06
CA ALA A 265 -1.63 -11.10 24.92
C ALA A 265 -0.48 -12.11 24.97
N ASP A 266 0.29 -12.15 26.07
CA ASP A 266 1.46 -13.04 26.27
C ASP A 266 2.33 -13.12 25.00
N ILE A 267 2.76 -11.94 24.54
CA ILE A 267 3.66 -11.82 23.38
C ILE A 267 5.03 -12.22 23.88
N SER A 268 5.15 -13.51 24.28
CA SER A 268 6.43 -14.11 24.59
C SER A 268 7.15 -14.42 23.28
N ILE A 269 8.42 -14.04 23.24
CA ILE A 269 9.34 -14.51 22.22
C ILE A 269 9.59 -15.98 22.54
N MET A 270 8.73 -16.87 22.04
CA MET A 270 9.02 -18.30 22.11
C MET A 270 10.17 -18.58 21.13
N GLY A 271 11.39 -18.44 21.65
CA GLY A 271 12.56 -19.03 21.06
C GLY A 271 12.80 -20.39 21.71
N HIS A 272 12.52 -21.43 20.95
CA HIS A 272 13.25 -22.70 21.07
C HIS A 272 13.23 -23.37 19.73
#